data_f3033aae36dfa7c63d5ca0cb6ab04c67
#
_entry.id   f3033aae36dfa7c63d5ca0cb6ab04c67
#
_cell.length_a   1.000
_cell.length_b   1.000
_cell.length_c   1.000
_cell.angle_alpha   90.00
_cell.angle_beta   90.00
_cell.angle_gamma   90.00
#
_symmetry.space_group_name_H-M   'P 1'
#
loop_
_entity.id
_entity.type
_entity.pdbx_description
1 polymer ?
#
loop_
_entity_poly.entity_id
_entity_poly.type
_entity_poly.pdbx_seq_one_letter_code
_entity_poly.pdbx_strand_id
1 'polypeptide(L)'
;AIGKKIKSGELRKRMKEPAWLVPDCFVTEDIDMGGFTMKLLSSKENPNTERVILQLHGGGYMGAVRNAYYVFAGLYNEVSEGCSVLTPDYRVAPEHPYPAALEDAIACYKWLLSQGWFGSQIVLAGDSAGGGLAMCLTMYLRDHDMPLPAGIVAMSPWTDLTAGGESYETNYEKDPLFGNTRDSLIYVNDYPGDHDKMDPYISPLFGDFRGFPPMLIQAGSIEMLLSDSVDAAAKARNQGVKVRLSVYEGMFHVFQMGYLNFPESKRAWAEVKRFLKVIKEEE
;
A
#
# COMPACT_ATOMS: atom_id res chain seq x y z
N ALA A 1 7.38 -18.26 19.22
CA ALA A 1 7.09 -17.23 20.21
C ALA A 1 6.57 -15.92 19.59
N ILE A 2 7.23 -15.36 18.55
CA ILE A 2 6.78 -14.12 17.89
C ILE A 2 5.50 -14.36 17.10
N GLY A 3 5.40 -15.42 16.32
CA GLY A 3 4.21 -15.76 15.56
C GLY A 3 2.94 -15.89 16.40
N LYS A 4 3.04 -16.48 17.61
CA LYS A 4 1.92 -16.51 18.54
C LYS A 4 1.45 -15.11 18.97
N LYS A 5 2.38 -14.18 19.17
CA LYS A 5 2.07 -12.78 19.54
C LYS A 5 1.52 -11.98 18.36
N ILE A 6 1.93 -12.30 17.14
CA ILE A 6 1.35 -11.75 15.92
C ILE A 6 -0.11 -12.23 15.83
N LYS A 7 -0.35 -13.55 15.86
CA LYS A 7 -1.70 -14.14 15.79
C LYS A 7 -2.66 -13.64 16.86
N SER A 8 -2.18 -13.44 18.10
CA SER A 8 -3.03 -12.94 19.19
C SER A 8 -3.26 -11.42 19.15
N GLY A 9 -2.66 -10.69 18.21
CA GLY A 9 -2.68 -9.23 18.20
C GLY A 9 -1.94 -8.58 19.38
N GLU A 10 -1.26 -9.38 20.22
CA GLU A 10 -0.56 -8.89 21.43
C GLU A 10 0.55 -7.88 21.07
N LEU A 11 1.27 -8.12 19.97
CA LEU A 11 2.31 -7.21 19.51
C LEU A 11 1.74 -5.83 19.19
N ARG A 12 0.62 -5.76 18.44
CA ARG A 12 -0.05 -4.51 18.08
C ARG A 12 -0.52 -3.74 19.34
N LYS A 13 -1.13 -4.45 20.30
CA LYS A 13 -1.61 -3.83 21.56
C LYS A 13 -0.50 -3.25 22.41
N ARG A 14 0.72 -3.78 22.31
CA ARG A 14 1.90 -3.29 23.05
C ARG A 14 2.60 -2.12 22.36
N MET A 15 2.40 -1.91 21.07
CA MET A 15 3.08 -0.88 20.28
C MET A 15 2.25 0.41 20.25
N LYS A 16 1.96 0.97 21.44
CA LYS A 16 1.33 2.30 21.53
C LYS A 16 2.35 3.37 21.16
N GLU A 17 2.01 4.18 20.19
CA GLU A 17 2.78 5.36 19.81
C GLU A 17 2.16 6.60 20.45
N PRO A 18 2.98 7.64 20.77
CA PRO A 18 2.44 8.95 21.16
C PRO A 18 1.62 9.53 19.99
N ALA A 19 0.76 10.49 20.31
CA ALA A 19 0.04 11.21 19.26
C ALA A 19 1.04 11.81 18.27
N TRP A 20 0.74 11.68 16.96
CA TRP A 20 1.59 12.26 15.94
C TRP A 20 1.51 13.79 16.00
N LEU A 21 2.68 14.42 16.06
CA LEU A 21 2.78 15.87 16.02
C LEU A 21 2.71 16.31 14.56
N VAL A 22 1.61 16.97 14.22
CA VAL A 22 1.38 17.50 12.86
C VAL A 22 2.36 18.64 12.60
N PRO A 23 3.22 18.53 11.55
CA PRO A 23 4.08 19.65 11.15
C PRO A 23 3.27 20.91 10.81
N ASP A 24 3.82 22.08 11.10
CA ASP A 24 3.13 23.37 10.95
C ASP A 24 2.64 23.68 9.53
N CYS A 25 3.24 23.07 8.50
CA CYS A 25 2.86 23.21 7.10
C CYS A 25 1.59 22.43 6.73
N PHE A 26 1.10 21.52 7.60
CA PHE A 26 -0.07 20.70 7.34
C PHE A 26 -1.25 21.03 8.26
N VAL A 27 -2.43 20.69 7.77
CA VAL A 27 -3.66 20.53 8.54
C VAL A 27 -4.13 19.09 8.39
N THR A 28 -4.73 18.55 9.44
CA THR A 28 -5.29 17.20 9.41
C THR A 28 -6.74 17.22 9.90
N GLU A 29 -7.54 16.34 9.30
CA GLU A 29 -8.91 16.07 9.69
C GLU A 29 -9.05 14.58 9.97
N ASP A 30 -9.64 14.24 11.12
CA ASP A 30 -10.01 12.87 11.47
C ASP A 30 -11.47 12.63 11.07
N ILE A 31 -11.70 11.58 10.28
CA ILE A 31 -13.01 11.21 9.73
C ILE A 31 -13.40 9.86 10.33
N ASP A 32 -14.50 9.85 11.07
CA ASP A 32 -15.09 8.63 11.65
C ASP A 32 -15.99 7.93 10.63
N MET A 33 -15.68 6.68 10.29
CA MET A 33 -16.44 5.84 9.38
C MET A 33 -17.39 4.86 10.10
N GLY A 34 -17.51 4.99 11.43
CA GLY A 34 -18.35 4.14 12.28
C GLY A 34 -17.74 2.79 12.70
N GLY A 35 -16.79 2.27 11.95
CA GLY A 35 -16.08 1.01 12.27
C GLY A 35 -14.56 1.15 12.23
N PHE A 36 -14.06 2.20 11.63
CA PHE A 36 -12.66 2.59 11.54
C PHE A 36 -12.58 4.10 11.32
N THR A 37 -11.39 4.67 11.40
CA THR A 37 -11.15 6.10 11.18
C THR A 37 -10.24 6.33 9.99
N MET A 38 -10.33 7.51 9.39
CA MET A 38 -9.40 7.97 8.36
C MET A 38 -8.81 9.32 8.79
N LYS A 39 -7.58 9.58 8.38
CA LYS A 39 -6.96 10.89 8.54
C LYS A 39 -6.69 11.50 7.17
N LEU A 40 -7.26 12.68 6.92
CA LEU A 40 -6.96 13.49 5.74
C LEU A 40 -5.88 14.51 6.11
N LEU A 41 -4.74 14.47 5.42
CA LEU A 41 -3.66 15.44 5.53
C LEU A 41 -3.68 16.36 4.30
N SER A 42 -3.63 17.66 4.53
CA SER A 42 -3.59 18.68 3.47
C SER A 42 -2.56 19.77 3.75
N SER A 43 -1.98 20.37 2.72
CA SER A 43 -1.15 21.55 2.85
C SER A 43 -1.98 22.73 3.36
N LYS A 44 -1.43 23.52 4.29
CA LYS A 44 -2.04 24.79 4.72
C LYS A 44 -1.96 25.85 3.63
N GLU A 45 -0.84 25.89 2.95
CA GLU A 45 -0.58 26.83 1.88
C GLU A 45 -0.57 26.10 0.55
N ASN A 46 -1.23 26.66 -0.46
CA ASN A 46 -1.28 26.14 -1.83
C ASN A 46 -1.69 24.67 -1.94
N PRO A 47 -2.84 24.24 -1.38
CA PRO A 47 -3.31 22.87 -1.56
C PRO A 47 -3.60 22.61 -3.05
N ASN A 48 -3.10 21.46 -3.53
CA ASN A 48 -3.43 20.99 -4.86
C ASN A 48 -4.82 20.31 -4.81
N THR A 49 -5.78 20.88 -5.55
CA THR A 49 -7.16 20.39 -5.60
C THR A 49 -7.45 19.55 -6.85
N GLU A 50 -6.45 19.29 -7.68
CA GLU A 50 -6.64 18.51 -8.91
C GLU A 50 -6.63 16.99 -8.63
N ARG A 51 -5.96 16.58 -7.56
CA ARG A 51 -5.80 15.15 -7.19
C ARG A 51 -5.82 14.95 -5.68
N VAL A 52 -6.15 13.71 -5.31
CA VAL A 52 -6.07 13.19 -3.95
C VAL A 52 -5.40 11.83 -3.96
N ILE A 53 -4.62 11.53 -2.93
CA ILE A 53 -3.97 10.23 -2.77
C ILE A 53 -4.68 9.46 -1.67
N LEU A 54 -5.14 8.24 -1.97
CA LEU A 54 -5.57 7.27 -0.97
C LEU A 54 -4.39 6.38 -0.63
N GLN A 55 -3.82 6.60 0.57
CA GLN A 55 -2.69 5.83 1.09
C GLN A 55 -3.18 4.65 1.92
N LEU A 56 -2.93 3.44 1.46
CA LEU A 56 -3.22 2.19 2.17
C LEU A 56 -1.93 1.67 2.83
N HIS A 57 -1.93 1.60 4.16
CA HIS A 57 -0.73 1.25 4.91
C HIS A 57 -0.36 -0.23 4.85
N GLY A 58 0.92 -0.55 5.03
CA GLY A 58 1.40 -1.91 5.20
C GLY A 58 1.17 -2.48 6.59
N GLY A 59 1.89 -3.55 6.93
CA GLY A 59 1.76 -4.21 8.23
C GLY A 59 1.12 -5.60 8.14
N GLY A 60 1.10 -6.20 6.94
CA GLY A 60 0.66 -7.58 6.71
C GLY A 60 -0.81 -7.82 7.03
N TYR A 61 -1.66 -6.83 6.91
CA TYR A 61 -3.09 -6.89 7.31
C TYR A 61 -3.32 -7.18 8.80
N MET A 62 -2.27 -7.11 9.63
CA MET A 62 -2.30 -7.39 11.07
C MET A 62 -1.81 -6.21 11.90
N GLY A 63 -1.08 -5.28 11.31
CA GLY A 63 -0.62 -4.04 11.92
C GLY A 63 -1.60 -2.90 11.67
N ALA A 64 -1.93 -2.12 12.72
CA ALA A 64 -2.67 -0.87 12.59
C ALA A 64 -1.80 0.24 11.98
N VAL A 65 -2.42 1.34 11.55
CA VAL A 65 -1.71 2.54 11.08
C VAL A 65 -0.74 3.06 12.16
N ARG A 66 0.41 3.56 11.73
CA ARG A 66 1.47 4.08 12.61
C ARG A 66 1.86 5.50 12.19
N ASN A 67 2.50 6.25 13.09
CA ASN A 67 2.99 7.60 12.82
C ASN A 67 3.88 7.68 11.57
N ALA A 68 4.62 6.61 11.27
CA ALA A 68 5.41 6.49 10.05
C ALA A 68 4.58 6.72 8.77
N TYR A 69 3.31 6.30 8.75
CA TYR A 69 2.42 6.50 7.60
C TYR A 69 1.95 7.95 7.45
N TYR A 70 1.85 8.69 8.55
CA TYR A 70 1.59 10.14 8.46
C TYR A 70 2.81 10.91 7.97
N VAL A 71 4.03 10.43 8.25
CA VAL A 71 5.25 10.95 7.62
C VAL A 71 5.26 10.61 6.12
N PHE A 72 4.84 9.41 5.74
CA PHE A 72 4.65 9.04 4.32
C PHE A 72 3.61 9.94 3.65
N ALA A 73 2.48 10.20 4.31
CA ALA A 73 1.47 11.13 3.80
C ALA A 73 2.07 12.51 3.52
N GLY A 74 2.94 13.01 4.40
CA GLY A 74 3.68 14.26 4.17
C GLY A 74 4.60 14.20 2.95
N LEU A 75 5.31 13.08 2.74
CA LEU A 75 6.16 12.90 1.55
C LEU A 75 5.32 12.77 0.26
N TYR A 76 4.20 12.05 0.30
CA TYR A 76 3.28 12.00 -0.85
C TYR A 76 2.74 13.40 -1.18
N ASN A 77 2.35 14.18 -0.17
CA ASN A 77 1.93 15.57 -0.38
C ASN A 77 3.03 16.41 -1.03
N GLU A 78 4.28 16.30 -0.55
CA GLU A 78 5.43 17.03 -1.09
C GLU A 78 5.70 16.65 -2.56
N VAL A 79 5.83 15.35 -2.86
CA VAL A 79 6.18 14.89 -4.23
C VAL A 79 5.05 15.07 -5.23
N SER A 80 3.80 15.18 -4.76
CA SER A 80 2.62 15.46 -5.59
C SER A 80 2.28 16.96 -5.71
N GLU A 81 3.17 17.83 -5.20
CA GLU A 81 3.00 19.29 -5.25
C GLU A 81 1.71 19.76 -4.54
N GLY A 82 1.46 19.19 -3.34
CA GLY A 82 0.41 19.63 -2.42
C GLY A 82 -0.90 18.83 -2.46
N CYS A 83 -0.98 17.68 -3.14
CA CYS A 83 -2.17 16.82 -3.09
C CYS A 83 -2.50 16.41 -1.65
N SER A 84 -3.77 16.44 -1.30
CA SER A 84 -4.23 15.87 -0.03
C SER A 84 -4.04 14.36 -0.01
N VAL A 85 -3.76 13.80 1.18
CA VAL A 85 -3.53 12.37 1.37
C VAL A 85 -4.49 11.84 2.42
N LEU A 86 -5.34 10.89 2.04
CA LEU A 86 -6.26 10.19 2.91
C LEU A 86 -5.62 8.88 3.36
N THR A 87 -5.46 8.69 4.67
CA THR A 87 -4.85 7.50 5.27
C THR A 87 -5.85 6.85 6.23
N PRO A 88 -6.50 5.73 5.85
CA PRO A 88 -7.36 4.99 6.75
C PRO A 88 -6.56 4.14 7.74
N ASP A 89 -7.05 4.03 8.97
CA ASP A 89 -6.71 2.97 9.92
C ASP A 89 -7.71 1.82 9.73
N TYR A 90 -7.61 1.14 8.58
CA TYR A 90 -8.54 0.10 8.20
C TYR A 90 -8.46 -1.11 9.15
N ARG A 91 -9.58 -1.82 9.31
CA ARG A 91 -9.69 -2.99 10.17
C ARG A 91 -8.74 -4.10 9.77
N VAL A 92 -8.06 -4.70 10.74
CA VAL A 92 -7.00 -5.70 10.52
C VAL A 92 -7.24 -6.99 11.30
N ALA A 93 -6.65 -8.08 10.82
CA ALA A 93 -6.65 -9.36 11.51
C ALA A 93 -5.80 -9.30 12.80
N PRO A 94 -5.99 -10.23 13.75
CA PRO A 94 -6.94 -11.33 13.70
C PRO A 94 -8.39 -10.96 14.04
N GLU A 95 -8.65 -9.75 14.61
CA GLU A 95 -9.99 -9.35 15.03
C GLU A 95 -10.93 -9.17 13.83
N HIS A 96 -10.38 -8.73 12.70
CA HIS A 96 -11.11 -8.48 11.46
C HIS A 96 -10.35 -9.07 10.27
N PRO A 97 -10.50 -10.39 10.01
CA PRO A 97 -9.90 -11.03 8.84
C PRO A 97 -10.55 -10.54 7.53
N TYR A 98 -10.10 -11.04 6.41
CA TYR A 98 -10.73 -10.82 5.12
C TYR A 98 -12.25 -11.09 5.19
N PRO A 99 -13.10 -10.22 4.61
CA PRO A 99 -12.77 -9.12 3.70
C PRO A 99 -12.65 -7.72 4.34
N ALA A 100 -12.55 -7.58 5.67
CA ALA A 100 -12.69 -6.32 6.37
C ALA A 100 -11.79 -5.18 5.82
N ALA A 101 -10.51 -5.44 5.58
CA ALA A 101 -9.60 -4.43 5.05
C ALA A 101 -10.01 -3.96 3.63
N LEU A 102 -10.48 -4.88 2.79
CA LEU A 102 -10.97 -4.54 1.45
C LEU A 102 -12.27 -3.74 1.52
N GLU A 103 -13.20 -4.10 2.39
CA GLU A 103 -14.45 -3.36 2.60
C GLU A 103 -14.17 -1.92 3.05
N ASP A 104 -13.21 -1.74 3.96
CA ASP A 104 -12.82 -0.41 4.44
C ASP A 104 -12.13 0.40 3.33
N ALA A 105 -11.26 -0.21 2.52
CA ALA A 105 -10.65 0.44 1.38
C ALA A 105 -11.70 0.89 0.33
N ILE A 106 -12.71 0.04 0.07
CA ILE A 106 -13.86 0.37 -0.80
C ILE A 106 -14.66 1.54 -0.20
N ALA A 107 -14.89 1.53 1.12
CA ALA A 107 -15.60 2.61 1.80
C ALA A 107 -14.85 3.95 1.70
N CYS A 108 -13.52 3.94 1.85
CA CYS A 108 -12.67 5.12 1.65
C CYS A 108 -12.76 5.66 0.23
N TYR A 109 -12.70 4.79 -0.76
CA TYR A 109 -12.81 5.18 -2.17
C TYR A 109 -14.17 5.80 -2.48
N LYS A 110 -15.26 5.17 -2.02
CA LYS A 110 -16.64 5.69 -2.13
C LYS A 110 -16.80 7.02 -1.41
N TRP A 111 -16.17 7.19 -0.26
CA TRP A 111 -16.17 8.45 0.46
C TRP A 111 -15.52 9.57 -0.38
N LEU A 112 -14.35 9.31 -0.98
CA LEU A 112 -13.72 10.29 -1.88
C LEU A 112 -14.62 10.67 -3.06
N LEU A 113 -15.28 9.70 -3.71
CA LEU A 113 -16.25 9.98 -4.77
C LEU A 113 -17.41 10.84 -4.25
N SER A 114 -17.90 10.60 -3.03
CA SER A 114 -18.99 11.39 -2.41
C SER A 114 -18.56 12.83 -2.04
N GLN A 115 -17.24 13.05 -1.85
CA GLN A 115 -16.67 14.39 -1.67
C GLN A 115 -16.49 15.16 -2.99
N GLY A 116 -16.88 14.56 -4.12
CA GLY A 116 -16.83 15.18 -5.44
C GLY A 116 -15.56 14.89 -6.24
N TRP A 117 -14.67 14.01 -5.74
CA TRP A 117 -13.52 13.55 -6.51
C TRP A 117 -13.96 12.60 -7.63
N PHE A 118 -13.40 12.76 -8.81
CA PHE A 118 -13.54 11.77 -9.89
C PHE A 118 -12.49 10.67 -9.74
N GLY A 119 -12.77 9.47 -10.26
CA GLY A 119 -11.81 8.36 -10.25
C GLY A 119 -10.46 8.75 -10.86
N SER A 120 -10.47 9.46 -11.99
CA SER A 120 -9.27 9.99 -12.65
C SER A 120 -8.44 10.97 -11.79
N GLN A 121 -9.01 11.49 -10.72
CA GLN A 121 -8.29 12.36 -9.77
C GLN A 121 -7.76 11.61 -8.54
N ILE A 122 -8.14 10.37 -8.35
CA ILE A 122 -7.72 9.55 -7.18
C ILE A 122 -6.53 8.70 -7.57
N VAL A 123 -5.43 8.82 -6.85
CA VAL A 123 -4.27 7.92 -6.95
C VAL A 123 -4.26 6.99 -5.75
N LEU A 124 -4.11 5.69 -5.98
CA LEU A 124 -3.88 4.73 -4.90
C LEU A 124 -2.39 4.63 -4.63
N ALA A 125 -2.02 4.65 -3.37
CA ALA A 125 -0.64 4.43 -2.94
C ALA A 125 -0.63 3.44 -1.78
N GLY A 126 0.31 2.50 -1.79
CA GLY A 126 0.41 1.54 -0.69
C GLY A 126 1.74 0.80 -0.68
N ASP A 127 2.11 0.34 0.50
CA ASP A 127 3.31 -0.46 0.71
C ASP A 127 2.94 -1.84 1.26
N SER A 128 3.73 -2.87 0.91
CA SER A 128 3.54 -4.21 1.46
C SER A 128 2.09 -4.71 1.27
N ALA A 129 1.41 -5.08 2.34
CA ALA A 129 -0.03 -5.43 2.33
C ALA A 129 -0.90 -4.32 1.75
N GLY A 130 -0.59 -3.05 2.03
CA GLY A 130 -1.32 -1.91 1.45
C GLY A 130 -1.15 -1.79 -0.06
N GLY A 131 0.01 -2.18 -0.60
CA GLY A 131 0.25 -2.27 -2.04
C GLY A 131 -0.59 -3.37 -2.70
N GLY A 132 -0.67 -4.54 -2.07
CA GLY A 132 -1.59 -5.61 -2.46
C GLY A 132 -3.04 -5.17 -2.39
N LEU A 133 -3.43 -4.51 -1.29
CA LEU A 133 -4.80 -4.01 -1.09
C LEU A 133 -5.20 -2.96 -2.15
N ALA A 134 -4.27 -2.10 -2.59
CA ALA A 134 -4.53 -1.16 -3.68
C ALA A 134 -4.86 -1.87 -5.00
N MET A 135 -4.18 -2.98 -5.29
CA MET A 135 -4.48 -3.82 -6.46
C MET A 135 -5.82 -4.55 -6.30
N CYS A 136 -6.10 -5.13 -5.12
CA CYS A 136 -7.40 -5.76 -4.83
C CYS A 136 -8.56 -4.75 -4.94
N LEU A 137 -8.39 -3.55 -4.40
CA LEU A 137 -9.37 -2.47 -4.52
C LEU A 137 -9.63 -2.12 -5.99
N THR A 138 -8.56 -1.94 -6.79
CA THR A 138 -8.70 -1.60 -8.21
C THR A 138 -9.45 -2.70 -8.97
N MET A 139 -9.15 -3.97 -8.67
CA MET A 139 -9.85 -5.12 -9.25
C MET A 139 -11.33 -5.11 -8.89
N TYR A 140 -11.65 -4.87 -7.62
CA TYR A 140 -13.03 -4.74 -7.16
C TYR A 140 -13.78 -3.61 -7.89
N LEU A 141 -13.15 -2.43 -7.99
CA LEU A 141 -13.76 -1.27 -8.66
C LEU A 141 -14.09 -1.59 -10.12
N ARG A 142 -13.16 -2.21 -10.85
CA ARG A 142 -13.38 -2.65 -12.24
C ARG A 142 -14.50 -3.66 -12.35
N ASP A 143 -14.50 -4.69 -11.51
CA ASP A 143 -15.44 -5.80 -11.56
C ASP A 143 -16.88 -5.38 -11.17
N HIS A 144 -17.01 -4.18 -10.58
CA HIS A 144 -18.29 -3.59 -10.20
C HIS A 144 -18.62 -2.31 -10.97
N ASP A 145 -17.98 -2.10 -12.14
CA ASP A 145 -18.22 -0.95 -13.03
C ASP A 145 -18.13 0.41 -12.32
N MET A 146 -17.24 0.50 -11.31
CA MET A 146 -17.00 1.75 -10.59
C MET A 146 -15.88 2.57 -11.27
N PRO A 147 -15.86 3.91 -11.10
CA PRO A 147 -14.77 4.72 -11.60
C PRO A 147 -13.41 4.22 -11.11
N LEU A 148 -12.45 4.02 -12.03
CA LEU A 148 -11.12 3.55 -11.69
C LEU A 148 -10.19 4.69 -11.28
N PRO A 149 -9.16 4.43 -10.43
CA PRO A 149 -8.18 5.43 -10.06
C PRO A 149 -7.29 5.84 -11.25
N ALA A 150 -6.66 7.01 -11.15
CA ALA A 150 -5.72 7.54 -12.13
C ALA A 150 -4.45 6.70 -12.25
N GLY A 151 -4.02 6.08 -11.16
CA GLY A 151 -2.81 5.26 -11.12
C GLY A 151 -2.59 4.61 -9.76
N ILE A 152 -1.62 3.70 -9.72
CA ILE A 152 -1.23 2.97 -8.50
C ILE A 152 0.27 3.16 -8.26
N VAL A 153 0.65 3.56 -7.06
CA VAL A 153 2.01 3.52 -6.54
C VAL A 153 2.10 2.41 -5.51
N ALA A 154 2.83 1.35 -5.81
CA ALA A 154 2.99 0.18 -4.94
C ALA A 154 4.47 -0.01 -4.56
N MET A 155 4.77 0.10 -3.26
CA MET A 155 6.10 -0.10 -2.70
C MET A 155 6.20 -1.47 -2.06
N SER A 156 7.04 -2.35 -2.60
CA SER A 156 7.19 -3.74 -2.13
C SER A 156 5.84 -4.45 -1.92
N PRO A 157 4.90 -4.41 -2.89
CA PRO A 157 3.54 -4.91 -2.67
C PRO A 157 3.53 -6.40 -2.34
N TRP A 158 2.71 -6.79 -1.36
CA TRP A 158 2.46 -8.19 -1.05
C TRP A 158 1.28 -8.69 -1.88
N THR A 159 1.58 -9.42 -2.95
CA THR A 159 0.58 -9.83 -3.96
C THR A 159 0.29 -11.34 -3.96
N ASP A 160 1.08 -12.12 -3.21
CA ASP A 160 0.93 -13.58 -3.07
C ASP A 160 1.01 -14.01 -1.59
N LEU A 161 -0.14 -14.23 -0.97
CA LEU A 161 -0.21 -14.68 0.43
C LEU A 161 0.04 -16.19 0.58
N THR A 162 0.29 -16.90 -0.52
CA THR A 162 0.74 -18.32 -0.46
C THR A 162 2.22 -18.46 -0.15
N ALA A 163 2.99 -17.35 -0.30
CA ALA A 163 4.45 -17.34 -0.23
C ALA A 163 5.10 -18.31 -1.23
N GLY A 164 4.52 -18.40 -2.44
CA GLY A 164 4.96 -19.35 -3.48
C GLY A 164 6.04 -18.83 -4.41
N GLY A 165 6.41 -17.55 -4.34
CA GLY A 165 7.40 -16.93 -5.21
C GLY A 165 8.83 -17.39 -4.95
N GLU A 166 9.67 -17.38 -5.98
CA GLU A 166 11.07 -17.83 -5.91
C GLU A 166 11.90 -17.09 -4.84
N SER A 167 11.64 -15.78 -4.68
CA SER A 167 12.42 -14.95 -3.75
C SER A 167 12.19 -15.28 -2.28
N TYR A 168 11.11 -15.98 -1.93
CA TYR A 168 10.89 -16.49 -0.57
C TYR A 168 11.95 -17.50 -0.13
N GLU A 169 12.60 -18.17 -1.09
CA GLU A 169 13.71 -19.09 -0.85
C GLU A 169 15.07 -18.41 -1.16
N THR A 170 15.21 -17.77 -2.32
CA THR A 170 16.51 -17.23 -2.77
C THR A 170 16.98 -16.00 -1.96
N ASN A 171 16.05 -15.28 -1.34
CA ASN A 171 16.33 -14.14 -0.45
C ASN A 171 16.13 -14.47 1.04
N TYR A 172 15.83 -15.72 1.39
CA TYR A 172 15.57 -16.14 2.76
C TYR A 172 16.65 -15.74 3.77
N GLU A 173 17.94 -15.87 3.39
CA GLU A 173 19.06 -15.50 4.25
C GLU A 173 19.48 -14.03 4.11
N LYS A 174 18.97 -13.33 3.08
CA LYS A 174 19.37 -11.95 2.76
C LYS A 174 18.42 -10.91 3.32
N ASP A 175 17.13 -11.25 3.43
CA ASP A 175 16.11 -10.31 3.88
C ASP A 175 16.26 -10.01 5.38
N PRO A 176 16.57 -8.75 5.77
CA PRO A 176 16.77 -8.40 7.18
C PRO A 176 15.48 -8.34 8.00
N LEU A 177 14.29 -8.31 7.35
CA LEU A 177 13.00 -8.18 8.03
C LEU A 177 12.27 -9.51 8.18
N PHE A 178 12.23 -10.32 7.13
CA PHE A 178 11.47 -11.56 7.09
C PHE A 178 12.33 -12.81 7.00
N GLY A 179 13.61 -12.65 6.72
CA GLY A 179 14.54 -13.74 6.52
C GLY A 179 14.88 -14.54 7.79
N ASN A 180 15.51 -15.70 7.57
CA ASN A 180 16.02 -16.58 8.62
C ASN A 180 14.97 -17.10 9.63
N THR A 181 13.67 -17.00 9.31
CA THR A 181 12.59 -17.53 10.13
C THR A 181 11.34 -17.82 9.31
N ARG A 182 10.63 -18.89 9.65
CA ARG A 182 9.28 -19.17 9.14
C ARG A 182 8.19 -18.69 10.12
N ASP A 183 8.56 -18.01 11.20
CA ASP A 183 7.67 -17.45 12.23
C ASP A 183 7.48 -15.93 12.03
N SER A 184 7.50 -15.47 10.78
CA SER A 184 7.21 -14.08 10.41
C SER A 184 5.79 -13.91 9.87
N LEU A 185 5.31 -12.68 9.81
CA LEU A 185 3.93 -12.37 9.39
C LEU A 185 3.61 -12.78 7.94
N ILE A 186 4.60 -12.95 7.08
CA ILE A 186 4.40 -13.42 5.70
C ILE A 186 4.06 -14.91 5.61
N TYR A 187 4.36 -15.69 6.66
CA TYR A 187 3.99 -17.11 6.76
C TYR A 187 2.86 -17.34 7.76
N VAL A 188 2.87 -16.59 8.87
CA VAL A 188 1.95 -16.74 9.99
C VAL A 188 0.98 -15.57 10.00
N ASN A 189 -0.08 -15.67 9.19
CA ASN A 189 -1.04 -14.60 8.98
C ASN A 189 -2.47 -15.12 9.02
N ASP A 190 -3.31 -14.47 9.82
CA ASP A 190 -4.72 -14.83 9.98
C ASP A 190 -5.66 -13.98 9.09
N TYR A 191 -5.12 -13.09 8.24
CA TYR A 191 -5.94 -12.24 7.36
C TYR A 191 -6.82 -13.04 6.38
N PRO A 192 -6.35 -14.09 5.71
CA PRO A 192 -7.20 -14.87 4.82
C PRO A 192 -8.38 -15.56 5.54
N GLY A 193 -8.28 -15.80 6.85
CA GLY A 193 -9.28 -16.62 7.57
C GLY A 193 -9.38 -18.02 6.96
N ASP A 194 -10.62 -18.44 6.70
CA ASP A 194 -10.93 -19.74 6.06
C ASP A 194 -11.00 -19.65 4.52
N HIS A 195 -10.66 -18.48 3.93
CA HIS A 195 -10.69 -18.29 2.49
C HIS A 195 -9.43 -18.83 1.81
N ASP A 196 -9.56 -19.17 0.53
CA ASP A 196 -8.42 -19.58 -0.29
C ASP A 196 -7.44 -18.41 -0.43
N LYS A 197 -6.17 -18.62 -0.07
CA LYS A 197 -5.12 -17.63 -0.24
C LYS A 197 -4.90 -17.21 -1.70
N MET A 198 -5.31 -18.06 -2.65
CA MET A 198 -5.27 -17.74 -4.08
C MET A 198 -6.47 -16.93 -4.57
N ASP A 199 -7.43 -16.59 -3.70
CA ASP A 199 -8.51 -15.66 -4.07
C ASP A 199 -7.90 -14.32 -4.56
N PRO A 200 -8.28 -13.84 -5.76
CA PRO A 200 -7.75 -12.59 -6.33
C PRO A 200 -7.94 -11.34 -5.46
N TYR A 201 -8.93 -11.34 -4.59
CA TYR A 201 -9.16 -10.23 -3.65
C TYR A 201 -8.35 -10.36 -2.36
N ILE A 202 -7.62 -11.47 -2.18
CA ILE A 202 -6.65 -11.70 -1.10
C ILE A 202 -5.24 -11.60 -1.65
N SER A 203 -4.95 -12.31 -2.74
CA SER A 203 -3.66 -12.34 -3.44
C SER A 203 -3.84 -11.87 -4.89
N PRO A 204 -3.70 -10.57 -5.15
CA PRO A 204 -3.98 -10.00 -6.48
C PRO A 204 -3.11 -10.56 -7.60
N LEU A 205 -1.97 -11.19 -7.30
CA LEU A 205 -1.16 -11.89 -8.28
C LEU A 205 -1.97 -12.94 -9.07
N PHE A 206 -2.94 -13.60 -8.45
CA PHE A 206 -3.76 -14.63 -9.11
C PHE A 206 -4.93 -14.04 -9.92
N GLY A 207 -5.20 -12.74 -9.78
CA GLY A 207 -6.29 -12.05 -10.45
C GLY A 207 -5.97 -11.60 -11.88
N ASP A 208 -6.89 -10.85 -12.45
CA ASP A 208 -6.81 -10.27 -13.78
C ASP A 208 -6.53 -8.77 -13.69
N PHE A 209 -5.42 -8.31 -14.30
CA PHE A 209 -5.03 -6.90 -14.34
C PHE A 209 -5.55 -6.13 -15.56
N ARG A 210 -6.25 -6.77 -16.50
CA ARG A 210 -6.78 -6.08 -17.67
C ARG A 210 -7.66 -4.89 -17.26
N GLY A 211 -7.45 -3.76 -17.91
CA GLY A 211 -8.17 -2.52 -17.60
C GLY A 211 -7.65 -1.74 -16.40
N PHE A 212 -6.59 -2.19 -15.73
CA PHE A 212 -5.97 -1.42 -14.65
C PHE A 212 -5.37 -0.11 -15.16
N PRO A 213 -5.35 0.94 -14.33
CA PRO A 213 -4.63 2.17 -14.63
C PRO A 213 -3.11 1.95 -14.64
N PRO A 214 -2.32 2.93 -15.07
CA PRO A 214 -0.87 2.87 -14.97
C PRO A 214 -0.39 2.56 -13.55
N MET A 215 0.67 1.75 -13.43
CA MET A 215 1.24 1.36 -12.13
C MET A 215 2.74 1.67 -12.07
N LEU A 216 3.18 2.21 -10.93
CA LEU A 216 4.57 2.23 -10.49
C LEU A 216 4.73 1.18 -9.38
N ILE A 217 5.58 0.19 -9.61
CA ILE A 217 5.95 -0.83 -8.61
C ILE A 217 7.42 -0.66 -8.29
N GLN A 218 7.76 -0.56 -7.00
CA GLN A 218 9.13 -0.45 -6.51
C GLN A 218 9.41 -1.57 -5.52
N ALA A 219 10.58 -2.22 -5.62
CA ALA A 219 10.99 -3.30 -4.73
C ALA A 219 12.49 -3.24 -4.42
N GLY A 220 12.89 -3.84 -3.31
CA GLY A 220 14.28 -4.10 -2.99
C GLY A 220 14.77 -5.44 -3.54
N SER A 221 16.02 -5.52 -3.98
CA SER A 221 16.54 -6.77 -4.59
C SER A 221 16.78 -7.89 -3.58
N ILE A 222 16.90 -7.57 -2.29
CA ILE A 222 17.16 -8.57 -1.25
C ILE A 222 15.92 -8.93 -0.41
N GLU A 223 14.75 -8.36 -0.71
CA GLU A 223 13.53 -8.70 0.03
C GLU A 223 12.91 -10.03 -0.40
N MET A 224 12.28 -10.74 0.51
CA MET A 224 11.59 -12.00 0.22
C MET A 224 10.34 -11.79 -0.66
N LEU A 225 9.74 -10.61 -0.65
CA LEU A 225 8.61 -10.23 -1.49
C LEU A 225 9.01 -9.72 -2.89
N LEU A 226 10.25 -9.90 -3.32
CA LEU A 226 10.70 -9.47 -4.66
C LEU A 226 9.88 -10.12 -5.77
N SER A 227 9.62 -11.44 -5.69
CA SER A 227 8.82 -12.17 -6.68
C SER A 227 7.40 -11.60 -6.80
N ASP A 228 6.78 -11.20 -5.68
CA ASP A 228 5.46 -10.57 -5.67
C ASP A 228 5.40 -9.36 -6.61
N SER A 229 6.42 -8.50 -6.51
CA SER A 229 6.53 -7.29 -7.34
C SER A 229 6.85 -7.61 -8.80
N VAL A 230 7.77 -8.55 -9.04
CA VAL A 230 8.24 -8.92 -10.38
C VAL A 230 7.15 -9.63 -11.15
N ASP A 231 6.50 -10.62 -10.54
CA ASP A 231 5.49 -11.46 -11.17
C ASP A 231 4.20 -10.67 -11.43
N ALA A 232 3.77 -9.83 -10.47
CA ALA A 232 2.64 -8.94 -10.67
C ALA A 232 2.90 -7.94 -11.81
N ALA A 233 4.10 -7.33 -11.87
CA ALA A 233 4.45 -6.42 -12.95
C ALA A 233 4.51 -7.13 -14.33
N ALA A 234 5.07 -8.32 -14.39
CA ALA A 234 5.15 -9.11 -15.62
C ALA A 234 3.75 -9.51 -16.12
N LYS A 235 2.90 -10.01 -15.20
CA LYS A 235 1.52 -10.38 -15.52
C LYS A 235 0.72 -9.20 -16.01
N ALA A 236 0.76 -8.07 -15.32
CA ALA A 236 0.04 -6.87 -15.69
C ALA A 236 0.47 -6.34 -17.06
N ARG A 237 1.78 -6.30 -17.36
CA ARG A 237 2.31 -5.92 -18.67
C ARG A 237 1.79 -6.85 -19.77
N ASN A 238 1.81 -8.17 -19.55
CA ASN A 238 1.29 -9.17 -20.49
C ASN A 238 -0.21 -9.01 -20.74
N GLN A 239 -0.92 -8.38 -19.82
CA GLN A 239 -2.34 -8.05 -19.92
C GLN A 239 -2.62 -6.62 -20.43
N GLY A 240 -1.59 -5.93 -20.94
CA GLY A 240 -1.72 -4.63 -21.59
C GLY A 240 -1.69 -3.42 -20.65
N VAL A 241 -1.36 -3.61 -19.37
CA VAL A 241 -1.26 -2.50 -18.39
C VAL A 241 0.10 -1.80 -18.53
N LYS A 242 0.10 -0.47 -18.46
CA LYS A 242 1.33 0.33 -18.38
C LYS A 242 1.94 0.16 -16.99
N VAL A 243 3.03 -0.61 -16.87
CA VAL A 243 3.69 -0.84 -15.59
C VAL A 243 5.15 -0.43 -15.66
N ARG A 244 5.55 0.43 -14.73
CA ARG A 244 6.96 0.69 -14.40
C ARG A 244 7.33 -0.13 -13.17
N LEU A 245 8.25 -1.08 -13.32
CA LEU A 245 8.88 -1.81 -12.23
C LEU A 245 10.30 -1.28 -12.04
N SER A 246 10.65 -0.91 -10.81
CA SER A 246 11.98 -0.49 -10.41
C SER A 246 12.46 -1.34 -9.22
N VAL A 247 13.48 -2.19 -9.48
CA VAL A 247 14.13 -2.98 -8.43
C VAL A 247 15.41 -2.27 -8.01
N TYR A 248 15.52 -1.97 -6.73
CA TYR A 248 16.66 -1.25 -6.14
C TYR A 248 17.65 -2.23 -5.54
N GLU A 249 18.87 -2.25 -6.10
CA GLU A 249 19.92 -3.18 -5.72
C GLU A 249 20.34 -3.01 -4.26
N GLY A 250 20.44 -4.13 -3.54
CA GLY A 250 20.81 -4.16 -2.12
C GLY A 250 19.76 -3.64 -1.16
N MET A 251 18.59 -3.21 -1.65
CA MET A 251 17.53 -2.68 -0.81
C MET A 251 16.61 -3.78 -0.30
N PHE A 252 16.08 -3.55 0.89
CA PHE A 252 15.20 -4.41 1.66
C PHE A 252 13.73 -3.98 1.51
N HIS A 253 12.83 -4.73 2.12
CA HIS A 253 11.39 -4.52 2.09
C HIS A 253 10.98 -3.11 2.58
N VAL A 254 10.24 -2.38 1.76
CA VAL A 254 9.77 -0.99 2.01
C VAL A 254 10.91 -0.06 2.42
N PHE A 255 12.06 -0.14 1.76
CA PHE A 255 13.23 0.71 2.02
C PHE A 255 12.92 2.21 1.89
N GLN A 256 11.83 2.58 1.21
CA GLN A 256 11.33 3.93 1.09
C GLN A 256 10.97 4.55 2.46
N MET A 257 10.75 3.74 3.50
CA MET A 257 10.63 4.19 4.89
C MET A 257 11.91 4.81 5.46
N GLY A 258 13.05 4.65 4.78
CA GLY A 258 14.24 5.47 5.03
C GLY A 258 14.04 6.94 4.71
N TYR A 259 12.90 7.30 4.16
CA TYR A 259 12.51 8.66 3.75
C TYR A 259 13.58 9.26 2.83
N LEU A 260 14.11 10.42 3.18
CA LEU A 260 15.18 11.07 2.40
C LEU A 260 16.58 10.89 3.02
N ASN A 261 16.77 9.90 3.91
CA ASN A 261 18.02 9.72 4.64
C ASN A 261 19.12 9.02 3.83
N PHE A 262 18.77 8.22 2.81
CA PHE A 262 19.74 7.54 1.98
C PHE A 262 19.41 7.63 0.47
N PRO A 263 20.41 7.45 -0.42
CA PRO A 263 20.29 7.74 -1.84
C PRO A 263 19.18 6.96 -2.55
N GLU A 264 19.02 5.68 -2.24
CA GLU A 264 18.04 4.78 -2.85
C GLU A 264 16.61 5.26 -2.57
N SER A 265 16.33 5.60 -1.33
CA SER A 265 15.03 6.13 -0.92
C SER A 265 14.73 7.47 -1.61
N LYS A 266 15.72 8.39 -1.67
CA LYS A 266 15.58 9.65 -2.44
C LYS A 266 15.24 9.40 -3.90
N ARG A 267 15.92 8.45 -4.55
CA ARG A 267 15.66 8.08 -5.95
C ARG A 267 14.24 7.50 -6.12
N ALA A 268 13.82 6.66 -5.18
CA ALA A 268 12.48 6.07 -5.19
C ALA A 268 11.39 7.14 -5.08
N TRP A 269 11.52 8.08 -4.16
CA TRP A 269 10.58 9.21 -4.03
C TRP A 269 10.61 10.16 -5.24
N ALA A 270 11.79 10.42 -5.81
CA ALA A 270 11.87 11.18 -7.05
C ALA A 270 11.21 10.46 -8.24
N GLU A 271 11.20 9.14 -8.24
CA GLU A 271 10.47 8.34 -9.22
C GLU A 271 8.96 8.42 -9.03
N VAL A 272 8.48 8.38 -7.79
CA VAL A 272 7.05 8.63 -7.46
C VAL A 272 6.62 10.00 -8.00
N LYS A 273 7.40 11.06 -7.76
CA LYS A 273 7.12 12.40 -8.30
C LYS A 273 6.98 12.37 -9.83
N ARG A 274 7.93 11.73 -10.53
CA ARG A 274 7.86 11.62 -12.00
C ARG A 274 6.63 10.85 -12.48
N PHE A 275 6.30 9.74 -11.82
CA PHE A 275 5.13 8.95 -12.14
C PHE A 275 3.84 9.76 -11.99
N LEU A 276 3.67 10.46 -10.87
CA LEU A 276 2.49 11.30 -10.62
C LEU A 276 2.35 12.41 -11.67
N LYS A 277 3.47 12.95 -12.17
CA LYS A 277 3.45 13.94 -13.24
C LYS A 277 3.02 13.32 -14.58
N VAL A 278 3.57 12.17 -14.94
CA VAL A 278 3.26 11.49 -16.23
C VAL A 278 1.80 11.11 -16.34
N ILE A 279 1.21 10.50 -15.28
CA ILE A 279 -0.21 10.12 -15.31
C ILE A 279 -1.16 11.33 -15.37
N LYS A 280 -0.69 12.54 -15.06
CA LYS A 280 -1.43 13.79 -15.22
C LYS A 280 -1.44 14.27 -16.69
N GLU A 281 -0.36 14.03 -17.41
CA GLU A 281 -0.19 14.48 -18.80
C GLU A 281 -0.89 13.54 -19.81
N GLU A 282 -1.28 12.34 -19.40
CA GLU A 282 -1.94 11.35 -20.26
C GLU A 282 -3.50 11.40 -20.17
N GLU A 283 -4.06 12.28 -19.34
CA GLU A 283 -5.50 12.58 -19.24
C GLU A 283 -5.91 13.64 -20.28
#